data_d11a2dd31886886f0912593c60940de8
#
_entry.id   d11a2dd31886886f0912593c60940de8
#
_cell.length_a   1.000
_cell.length_b   1.000
_cell.length_c   1.000
_cell.angle_alpha   90.00
_cell.angle_beta   90.00
_cell.angle_gamma   90.00
#
_symmetry.space_group_name_H-M   'P 1'
#
loop_
_entity.id
_entity.type
_entity.pdbx_description
1 polymer ?
#
loop_
_entity_poly.entity_id
_entity_poly.type
_entity_poly.pdbx_seq_one_letter_code
_entity_poly.pdbx_strand_id
1 'polypeptide(L)'
;INAEYEAIKNIVGNNPVILIGFSGGAQVASLVATTKLGLNVKKIITIAGNLDHLAWTQYHNLPPLNESMNLESYRKQFAKIPQIHYVGSNDEVMPPILAREFVGNDDLIIEVDGASHNKGWGKIYNKVWRER
;
A
#
# COMPACT_ATOMS: atom_id res chain seq x y z
N ILE A 1 11.74 4.05 -7.35
CA ILE A 1 11.68 4.56 -5.96
C ILE A 1 12.39 5.90 -5.81
N ASN A 2 13.58 6.04 -6.37
CA ASN A 2 14.32 7.29 -6.26
C ASN A 2 13.62 8.45 -6.97
N ALA A 3 13.07 8.23 -8.16
CA ALA A 3 12.37 9.26 -8.93
C ALA A 3 11.13 9.76 -8.19
N GLU A 4 10.35 8.86 -7.64
CA GLU A 4 9.15 9.18 -6.86
C GLU A 4 9.52 9.97 -5.60
N TYR A 5 10.55 9.53 -4.90
CA TYR A 5 11.05 10.25 -3.72
C TYR A 5 11.46 11.68 -4.06
N GLU A 6 12.26 11.86 -5.10
CA GLU A 6 12.73 13.19 -5.50
C GLU A 6 11.57 14.11 -5.90
N ALA A 7 10.60 13.59 -6.65
CA ALA A 7 9.43 14.36 -7.04
C ALA A 7 8.62 14.82 -5.83
N ILE A 8 8.36 13.92 -4.91
CA ILE A 8 7.59 14.23 -3.69
C ILE A 8 8.37 15.23 -2.83
N LYS A 9 9.66 14.97 -2.59
CA LYS A 9 10.51 15.81 -1.76
C LYS A 9 10.59 17.25 -2.27
N ASN A 10 10.67 17.41 -3.59
CA ASN A 10 10.69 18.74 -4.22
C ASN A 10 9.40 19.53 -3.96
N ILE A 11 8.26 18.83 -3.87
CA ILE A 11 6.97 19.48 -3.63
C ILE A 11 6.75 19.78 -2.15
N VAL A 12 7.03 18.83 -1.28
CA VAL A 12 6.60 18.89 0.13
C VAL A 12 7.70 19.36 1.09
N GLY A 13 8.98 19.23 0.70
CA GLY A 13 10.09 19.54 1.59
C GLY A 13 10.04 18.69 2.86
N ASN A 14 10.00 19.35 4.02
CA ASN A 14 9.91 18.71 5.33
C ASN A 14 8.49 18.68 5.92
N ASN A 15 7.50 19.11 5.16
CA ASN A 15 6.11 19.07 5.61
C ASN A 15 5.62 17.65 5.79
N PRO A 16 4.74 17.38 6.78
CA PRO A 16 4.12 16.07 6.94
C PRO A 16 3.30 15.70 5.70
N VAL A 17 3.40 14.43 5.28
CA VAL A 17 2.64 13.93 4.15
C VAL A 17 1.94 12.62 4.50
N ILE A 18 0.83 12.38 3.84
CA ILE A 18 0.16 11.08 3.80
C ILE A 18 0.34 10.54 2.40
N LEU A 19 0.86 9.33 2.29
CA LEU A 19 1.00 8.66 0.99
C LEU A 19 -0.16 7.70 0.79
N ILE A 20 -0.80 7.80 -0.36
CA ILE A 20 -1.93 6.95 -0.74
C ILE A 20 -1.54 6.20 -2.01
N GLY A 21 -1.62 4.87 -1.96
CA GLY A 21 -1.27 4.03 -3.11
C GLY A 21 -2.38 3.05 -3.48
N PHE A 22 -2.61 2.87 -4.76
CA PHE A 22 -3.56 1.92 -5.32
C PHE A 22 -2.80 0.81 -6.04
N SER A 23 -3.19 -0.46 -5.79
CA SER A 23 -2.63 -1.63 -6.46
C SER A 23 -1.10 -1.66 -6.40
N GLY A 24 -0.41 -1.72 -7.52
CA GLY A 24 1.06 -1.65 -7.58
C GLY A 24 1.64 -0.35 -7.01
N GLY A 25 0.89 0.75 -7.10
CA GLY A 25 1.27 2.03 -6.50
C GLY A 25 1.36 1.98 -4.97
N ALA A 26 0.64 1.07 -4.34
CA ALA A 26 0.76 0.85 -2.88
C ALA A 26 2.15 0.30 -2.51
N GLN A 27 2.71 -0.58 -3.33
CA GLN A 27 4.08 -1.09 -3.14
C GLN A 27 5.08 0.07 -3.24
N VAL A 28 4.95 0.90 -4.28
CA VAL A 28 5.84 2.05 -4.50
C VAL A 28 5.75 3.04 -3.35
N ALA A 29 4.54 3.46 -2.98
CA ALA A 29 4.33 4.40 -1.88
C ALA A 29 4.91 3.88 -0.56
N SER A 30 4.68 2.61 -0.28
CA SER A 30 5.16 1.95 0.94
C SER A 30 6.67 1.82 0.97
N LEU A 31 7.30 1.47 -0.15
CA LEU A 31 8.76 1.41 -0.25
C LEU A 31 9.40 2.80 -0.10
N VAL A 32 8.82 3.82 -0.70
CA VAL A 32 9.29 5.21 -0.53
C VAL A 32 9.23 5.60 0.94
N ALA A 33 8.09 5.39 1.60
CA ALA A 33 7.92 5.73 3.01
C ALA A 33 8.90 4.99 3.93
N THR A 34 9.18 3.74 3.61
CA THR A 34 9.97 2.85 4.48
C THR A 34 11.47 3.04 4.28
N THR A 35 11.91 3.28 3.03
CA THR A 35 13.34 3.32 2.69
C THR A 35 13.89 4.73 2.54
N LYS A 36 13.03 5.75 2.34
CA LYS A 36 13.46 7.14 2.13
C LYS A 36 13.13 8.00 3.35
N LEU A 37 14.03 8.00 4.31
CA LEU A 37 13.85 8.69 5.61
C LEU A 37 13.85 10.22 5.49
N GLY A 38 14.16 10.77 4.33
CA GLY A 38 14.09 12.21 4.08
C GLY A 38 12.68 12.78 3.98
N LEU A 39 11.65 11.93 3.87
CA LEU A 39 10.25 12.35 3.87
C LEU A 39 9.66 12.23 5.28
N ASN A 40 8.86 13.22 5.66
CA ASN A 40 8.10 13.18 6.91
C ASN A 40 6.74 12.49 6.63
N VAL A 41 6.75 11.17 6.52
CA VAL A 41 5.53 10.40 6.23
C VAL A 41 4.75 10.20 7.52
N LYS A 42 3.58 10.82 7.61
CA LYS A 42 2.69 10.74 8.76
C LYS A 42 1.88 9.45 8.75
N LYS A 43 1.48 8.98 7.57
CA LYS A 43 0.59 7.84 7.43
C LYS A 43 0.64 7.29 6.01
N ILE A 44 0.39 5.99 5.88
CA ILE A 44 0.21 5.33 4.59
C ILE A 44 -1.22 4.79 4.51
N ILE A 45 -1.86 5.02 3.38
CA ILE A 45 -3.16 4.45 3.05
C ILE A 45 -3.01 3.67 1.76
N THR A 46 -3.41 2.41 1.76
CA THR A 46 -3.40 1.60 0.54
C THR A 46 -4.83 1.21 0.16
N ILE A 47 -5.06 1.09 -1.12
CA ILE A 47 -6.34 0.67 -1.70
C ILE A 47 -6.03 -0.45 -2.67
N ALA A 48 -6.56 -1.65 -2.43
CA ALA A 48 -6.26 -2.83 -3.24
C ALA A 48 -4.75 -3.04 -3.43
N GLY A 49 -3.97 -2.82 -2.37
CA GLY A 49 -2.53 -2.71 -2.45
C GLY A 49 -1.81 -4.03 -2.63
N ASN A 50 -0.81 -4.04 -3.52
CA ASN A 50 0.13 -5.14 -3.63
C ASN A 50 1.30 -4.87 -2.67
N LEU A 51 1.26 -5.48 -1.49
CA LEU A 51 2.25 -5.26 -0.42
C LEU A 51 3.37 -6.30 -0.43
N ASP A 52 3.15 -7.43 -1.09
CA ASP A 52 4.13 -8.50 -1.23
C ASP A 52 3.96 -9.12 -2.61
N HIS A 53 4.76 -8.66 -3.57
CA HIS A 53 4.61 -9.13 -4.94
C HIS A 53 5.06 -10.60 -5.13
N LEU A 54 5.90 -11.13 -4.25
CA LEU A 54 6.24 -12.55 -4.30
C LEU A 54 5.01 -13.40 -3.96
N ALA A 55 4.31 -13.09 -2.86
CA ALA A 55 3.09 -13.78 -2.49
C ALA A 55 2.01 -13.62 -3.57
N TRP A 56 1.91 -12.44 -4.18
CA TRP A 56 0.97 -12.17 -5.26
C TRP A 56 1.25 -13.03 -6.50
N THR A 57 2.51 -13.11 -6.94
CA THR A 57 2.89 -13.95 -8.09
C THR A 57 2.66 -15.42 -7.80
N GLN A 58 2.95 -15.88 -6.59
CA GLN A 58 2.67 -17.27 -6.18
C GLN A 58 1.18 -17.57 -6.21
N TYR A 59 0.36 -16.66 -5.69
CA TYR A 59 -1.09 -16.84 -5.69
C TYR A 59 -1.66 -16.98 -7.10
N HIS A 60 -1.16 -16.20 -8.06
CA HIS A 60 -1.62 -16.21 -9.44
C HIS A 60 -0.84 -17.16 -10.36
N ASN A 61 0.07 -17.96 -9.82
CA ASN A 61 0.94 -18.85 -10.59
C ASN A 61 1.72 -18.12 -11.70
N LEU A 62 2.25 -16.95 -11.36
CA LEU A 62 3.06 -16.13 -12.26
C LEU A 62 4.54 -16.25 -11.90
N PRO A 63 5.46 -15.99 -12.87
CA PRO A 63 6.88 -15.89 -12.56
C PRO A 63 7.14 -14.76 -11.55
N PRO A 64 8.05 -14.96 -10.57
CA PRO A 64 8.37 -13.93 -9.61
C PRO A 64 9.10 -12.73 -10.25
N LEU A 65 8.92 -11.54 -9.64
CA LEU A 65 9.57 -10.30 -10.05
C LEU A 65 10.93 -10.17 -9.33
N ASN A 66 11.88 -11.02 -9.68
CA ASN A 66 13.13 -11.18 -8.92
C ASN A 66 14.02 -9.94 -8.86
N GLU A 67 13.93 -9.04 -9.84
CA GLU A 67 14.74 -7.82 -9.91
C GLU A 67 14.05 -6.61 -9.31
N SER A 68 12.80 -6.75 -8.85
CA SER A 68 12.05 -5.66 -8.24
C SER A 68 12.16 -5.72 -6.73
N MET A 69 12.32 -4.54 -6.11
CA MET A 69 12.24 -4.42 -4.65
C MET A 69 10.88 -4.94 -4.17
N ASN A 70 10.88 -5.62 -3.04
CA ASN A 70 9.65 -6.09 -2.42
C ASN A 70 9.55 -5.57 -0.99
N LEU A 71 8.42 -4.98 -0.65
CA LEU A 71 8.16 -4.41 0.67
C LEU A 71 8.33 -5.46 1.79
N GLU A 72 8.09 -6.72 1.50
CA GLU A 72 8.27 -7.80 2.47
C GLU A 72 9.66 -7.79 3.10
N SER A 73 10.70 -7.43 2.33
CA SER A 73 12.07 -7.33 2.85
C SER A 73 12.24 -6.23 3.91
N TYR A 74 11.31 -5.29 3.99
CA TYR A 74 11.30 -4.16 4.91
C TYR A 74 10.11 -4.17 5.85
N ARG A 75 9.51 -5.33 6.06
CA ARG A 75 8.25 -5.49 6.79
C ARG A 75 8.30 -4.91 8.20
N LYS A 76 9.40 -5.10 8.92
CA LYS A 76 9.55 -4.58 10.29
C LYS A 76 9.56 -3.06 10.32
N GLN A 77 10.27 -2.44 9.39
CA GLN A 77 10.33 -0.99 9.28
C GLN A 77 8.97 -0.42 8.86
N PHE A 78 8.33 -1.06 7.91
CA PHE A 78 7.00 -0.66 7.45
C PHE A 78 5.96 -0.69 8.57
N ALA A 79 6.00 -1.71 9.41
CA ALA A 79 5.06 -1.88 10.51
C ALA A 79 5.08 -0.74 11.53
N LYS A 80 6.16 0.05 11.58
CA LYS A 80 6.29 1.21 12.47
C LYS A 80 5.57 2.46 11.98
N ILE A 81 5.16 2.49 10.72
CA ILE A 81 4.49 3.64 10.11
C ILE A 81 2.99 3.48 10.31
N PRO A 82 2.27 4.52 10.80
CA PRO A 82 0.81 4.48 10.86
C PRO A 82 0.23 4.17 9.49
N GLN A 83 -0.72 3.24 9.42
CA GLN A 83 -1.20 2.71 8.15
C GLN A 83 -2.63 2.21 8.23
N ILE A 84 -3.34 2.29 7.12
CA ILE A 84 -4.66 1.70 6.90
C ILE A 84 -4.69 1.08 5.51
N HIS A 85 -5.26 -0.10 5.40
CA HIS A 85 -5.33 -0.86 4.16
C HIS A 85 -6.78 -1.17 3.81
N TYR A 86 -7.27 -0.59 2.71
CA TYR A 86 -8.59 -0.88 2.17
C TYR A 86 -8.48 -2.05 1.19
N VAL A 87 -9.28 -3.09 1.42
CA VAL A 87 -9.32 -4.28 0.57
C VAL A 87 -10.76 -4.49 0.08
N GLY A 88 -10.92 -5.03 -1.12
CA GLY A 88 -12.23 -5.27 -1.72
C GLY A 88 -12.69 -6.70 -1.53
N SER A 89 -13.90 -6.90 -1.03
CA SER A 89 -14.42 -8.25 -0.80
C SER A 89 -14.52 -9.09 -2.08
N ASN A 90 -14.69 -8.45 -3.24
CA ASN A 90 -14.78 -9.10 -4.55
C ASN A 90 -13.54 -8.90 -5.41
N ASP A 91 -12.42 -8.49 -4.83
CA ASP A 91 -11.18 -8.29 -5.57
C ASP A 91 -10.48 -9.63 -5.81
N GLU A 92 -10.49 -10.09 -7.06
CA GLU A 92 -9.82 -11.32 -7.48
C GLU A 92 -8.38 -11.08 -7.92
N VAL A 93 -8.01 -9.86 -8.24
CA VAL A 93 -6.64 -9.48 -8.61
C VAL A 93 -5.77 -9.37 -7.36
N MET A 94 -6.27 -8.64 -6.35
CA MET A 94 -5.63 -8.51 -5.04
C MET A 94 -6.58 -9.02 -3.95
N PRO A 95 -6.70 -10.33 -3.79
CA PRO A 95 -7.61 -10.89 -2.77
C PRO A 95 -7.27 -10.39 -1.38
N PRO A 96 -8.28 -10.10 -0.54
CA PRO A 96 -8.06 -9.59 0.81
C PRO A 96 -7.08 -10.40 1.66
N ILE A 97 -7.02 -11.72 1.45
CA ILE A 97 -6.14 -12.60 2.23
C ILE A 97 -4.65 -12.20 2.09
N LEU A 98 -4.23 -11.68 0.93
CA LEU A 98 -2.84 -11.30 0.73
C LEU A 98 -2.45 -10.12 1.62
N ALA A 99 -3.31 -9.10 1.74
CA ALA A 99 -3.08 -7.98 2.65
C ALA A 99 -3.14 -8.43 4.11
N ARG A 100 -4.10 -9.27 4.47
CA ARG A 100 -4.25 -9.77 5.84
C ARG A 100 -3.03 -10.54 6.29
N GLU A 101 -2.49 -11.41 5.46
CA GLU A 101 -1.30 -12.19 5.79
C GLU A 101 -0.06 -11.30 5.89
N PHE A 102 0.07 -10.31 5.01
CA PHE A 102 1.21 -9.42 5.04
C PHE A 102 1.19 -8.51 6.28
N VAL A 103 0.07 -7.84 6.54
CA VAL A 103 -0.06 -6.87 7.62
C VAL A 103 -0.08 -7.54 8.99
N GLY A 104 -0.78 -8.68 9.11
CA GLY A 104 -0.83 -9.46 10.35
C GLY A 104 -1.61 -8.80 11.49
N ASN A 105 -2.33 -7.71 11.23
CA ASN A 105 -3.16 -6.99 12.19
C ASN A 105 -4.45 -6.54 11.52
N ASP A 106 -5.54 -7.22 11.80
CA ASP A 106 -6.84 -6.95 11.20
C ASP A 106 -7.40 -5.57 11.56
N ASP A 107 -6.97 -4.97 12.64
CA ASP A 107 -7.41 -3.60 13.00
C ASP A 107 -6.96 -2.56 11.99
N LEU A 108 -5.95 -2.86 11.17
CA LEU A 108 -5.44 -1.99 10.12
C LEU A 108 -6.08 -2.26 8.75
N ILE A 109 -6.95 -3.27 8.65
CA ILE A 109 -7.59 -3.69 7.40
C ILE A 109 -9.06 -3.27 7.43
N ILE A 110 -9.49 -2.58 6.39
CA ILE A 110 -10.90 -2.23 6.18
C ILE A 110 -11.37 -2.91 4.90
N GLU A 111 -12.24 -3.89 5.04
CA GLU A 111 -12.81 -4.58 3.90
C GLU A 111 -14.01 -3.79 3.37
N VAL A 112 -13.95 -3.46 2.08
CA VAL A 112 -15.01 -2.71 1.39
C VAL A 112 -15.92 -3.71 0.70
N ASP A 113 -17.14 -3.86 1.21
CA ASP A 113 -18.10 -4.83 0.71
C ASP A 113 -18.47 -4.52 -0.75
N GLY A 114 -18.37 -5.55 -1.59
CA GLY A 114 -18.70 -5.47 -3.01
C GLY A 114 -17.63 -4.83 -3.91
N ALA A 115 -16.56 -4.27 -3.35
CA ALA A 115 -15.51 -3.70 -4.18
C ALA A 115 -14.70 -4.80 -4.86
N SER A 116 -14.51 -4.66 -6.17
CA SER A 116 -13.58 -5.45 -6.97
C SER A 116 -12.35 -4.60 -7.27
N HIS A 117 -11.37 -5.11 -8.02
CA HIS A 117 -10.11 -4.40 -8.19
C HIS A 117 -10.29 -2.98 -8.73
N ASN A 118 -11.16 -2.79 -9.71
CA ASN A 118 -11.34 -1.51 -10.40
C ASN A 118 -12.71 -0.85 -10.16
N LYS A 119 -13.54 -1.40 -9.27
CA LYS A 119 -14.91 -0.92 -9.05
C LYS A 119 -15.29 -0.96 -7.57
N GLY A 120 -16.17 -0.04 -7.18
CA GLY A 120 -16.75 -0.04 -5.84
C GLY A 120 -15.98 0.79 -4.83
N TRP A 121 -14.95 1.51 -5.22
CA TRP A 121 -14.11 2.31 -4.32
C TRP A 121 -14.66 3.70 -4.03
N GLY A 122 -15.66 4.18 -4.81
CA GLY A 122 -16.24 5.51 -4.61
C GLY A 122 -16.78 5.75 -3.21
N LYS A 123 -17.32 4.70 -2.57
CA LYS A 123 -17.89 4.82 -1.22
C LYS A 123 -16.86 5.06 -0.11
N ILE A 124 -15.56 4.90 -0.38
CA ILE A 124 -14.51 5.19 0.62
C ILE A 124 -13.85 6.55 0.41
N TYR A 125 -14.19 7.27 -0.65
CA TYR A 125 -13.52 8.52 -1.00
C TYR A 125 -13.50 9.52 0.16
N ASN A 126 -14.64 9.77 0.79
CA ASN A 126 -14.72 10.69 1.93
C ASN A 126 -13.97 10.18 3.15
N LYS A 127 -13.98 8.84 3.38
CA LYS A 127 -13.24 8.22 4.48
C LYS A 127 -11.73 8.43 4.32
N VAL A 128 -11.21 8.20 3.12
CA VAL A 128 -9.79 8.39 2.83
C VAL A 128 -9.37 9.84 3.08
N TRP A 129 -10.19 10.80 2.66
CA TRP A 129 -9.93 12.21 2.93
C TRP A 129 -9.93 12.54 4.43
N ARG A 130 -10.79 11.91 5.22
CA ARG A 130 -10.85 12.11 6.68
C ARG A 130 -9.68 11.49 7.42
N GLU A 131 -9.07 10.45 6.87
CA GLU A 131 -7.92 9.78 7.47
C GLU A 131 -6.63 10.62 7.44
N ARG A 132 -6.59 11.66 6.62
CA ARG A 132 -5.42 12.53 6.50
C ARG A 132 -5.13 13.36 7.77
#